data_b84525f95bd4e102be5dccf4a63c18ee
#
_entry.id   b84525f95bd4e102be5dccf4a63c18ee
#
_cell.length_a   1.000
_cell.length_b   1.000
_cell.length_c   1.000
_cell.angle_alpha   90.00
_cell.angle_beta   90.00
_cell.angle_gamma   90.00
#
_symmetry.space_group_name_H-M   'P 1'
#
loop_
_entity.id
_entity.type
_entity.pdbx_description
1 polymer ?
#
loop_
_entity_poly.entity_id
_entity_poly.type
_entity_poly.pdbx_seq_one_letter_code
_entity_poly.pdbx_strand_id
1 'polypeptide(L)'
;CTGTDILGPCTDYIRFAGKFRWAYPAFGANALRAAWLEKLAAAGYSLPALVHPRAYVSPTADIRPGAVVLALAAVGACAVVEQGAIVNMGAIADHDCVVGACAHLAPGAIVKAGNTVPAQMKIESGTVLERGAAFLPLGGQHV
;
A
#
# COMPACT_ATOMS: atom_id res chain seq x y z
N CYS A 1 0.92 -16.92 14.20
CA CYS A 1 -0.36 -16.20 14.25
C CYS A 1 -1.37 -17.10 14.93
N THR A 2 -1.72 -16.80 16.16
CA THR A 2 -2.75 -17.51 16.92
C THR A 2 -4.05 -16.73 16.77
N GLY A 3 -5.14 -17.39 16.39
CA GLY A 3 -6.48 -16.82 16.42
C GLY A 3 -7.12 -16.51 15.06
N THR A 4 -6.53 -16.99 13.95
CA THR A 4 -7.16 -16.92 12.63
C THR A 4 -7.33 -18.32 12.06
N ASP A 5 -8.55 -18.64 11.63
CA ASP A 5 -8.84 -19.92 10.97
C ASP A 5 -8.33 -19.88 9.53
N ILE A 6 -7.69 -20.95 9.11
CA ILE A 6 -7.36 -21.16 7.70
C ILE A 6 -8.58 -21.80 7.04
N LEU A 7 -9.24 -21.05 6.16
CA LEU A 7 -10.48 -21.49 5.52
C LEU A 7 -10.25 -22.27 4.21
N GLY A 8 -9.02 -22.27 3.71
CA GLY A 8 -8.66 -22.95 2.46
C GLY A 8 -7.61 -22.20 1.65
N PRO A 9 -7.29 -22.67 0.46
CA PRO A 9 -6.37 -21.98 -0.46
C PRO A 9 -6.97 -20.65 -0.94
N CYS A 10 -6.10 -19.71 -1.34
CA CYS A 10 -6.54 -18.40 -1.83
C CYS A 10 -7.51 -18.49 -3.01
N THR A 11 -7.47 -19.56 -3.79
CA THR A 11 -8.40 -19.81 -4.91
C THR A 11 -9.87 -19.94 -4.49
N ASP A 12 -10.11 -20.26 -3.23
CA ASP A 12 -11.46 -20.45 -2.69
C ASP A 12 -12.16 -19.12 -2.31
N TYR A 13 -11.51 -17.98 -2.52
CA TYR A 13 -12.03 -16.66 -2.11
C TYR A 13 -13.46 -16.40 -2.63
N ILE A 14 -13.80 -16.86 -3.84
CA ILE A 14 -15.14 -16.68 -4.42
C ILE A 14 -16.23 -17.35 -3.55
N ARG A 15 -15.94 -18.52 -2.94
CA ARG A 15 -16.88 -19.26 -2.07
C ARG A 15 -17.24 -18.49 -0.81
N PHE A 16 -16.46 -17.51 -0.45
CA PHE A 16 -16.63 -16.71 0.77
C PHE A 16 -17.17 -15.31 0.52
N ALA A 17 -17.32 -14.86 -0.74
CA ALA A 17 -17.74 -13.51 -1.09
C ALA A 17 -19.11 -13.11 -0.48
N GLY A 18 -20.07 -14.04 -0.39
CA GLY A 18 -21.36 -13.80 0.28
C GLY A 18 -21.32 -13.92 1.82
N LYS A 19 -20.22 -14.47 2.38
CA LYS A 19 -20.08 -14.73 3.82
C LYS A 19 -19.30 -13.64 4.56
N PHE A 20 -18.30 -13.06 3.89
CA PHE A 20 -17.48 -11.98 4.44
C PHE A 20 -17.60 -10.74 3.58
N ARG A 21 -17.77 -9.60 4.23
CA ARG A 21 -17.91 -8.30 3.55
C ARG A 21 -16.55 -7.76 3.10
N TRP A 22 -15.50 -7.99 3.87
CA TRP A 22 -14.18 -7.39 3.66
C TRP A 22 -13.13 -8.42 3.34
N ALA A 23 -12.21 -8.07 2.46
CA ALA A 23 -11.01 -8.84 2.18
C ALA A 23 -9.81 -7.92 2.00
N TYR A 24 -8.61 -8.45 2.25
CA TYR A 24 -7.37 -7.75 2.02
C TYR A 24 -6.31 -8.71 1.45
N PRO A 25 -5.66 -8.37 0.31
CA PRO A 25 -4.60 -9.21 -0.26
C PRO A 25 -3.26 -8.91 0.40
N ALA A 26 -2.88 -9.67 1.42
CA ALA A 26 -1.66 -9.49 2.21
C ALA A 26 -0.39 -9.92 1.45
N PHE A 27 -0.19 -9.44 0.23
CA PHE A 27 0.99 -9.73 -0.60
C PHE A 27 1.94 -8.53 -0.63
N GLY A 28 3.23 -8.77 -0.34
CA GLY A 28 4.28 -7.75 -0.48
C GLY A 28 4.66 -7.46 -1.94
N ALA A 29 4.49 -8.44 -2.85
CA ALA A 29 4.74 -8.26 -4.29
C ALA A 29 3.67 -7.36 -4.91
N ASN A 30 4.09 -6.19 -5.45
CA ASN A 30 3.19 -5.14 -5.91
C ASN A 30 2.25 -5.60 -7.03
N ALA A 31 2.77 -6.26 -8.07
CA ALA A 31 1.98 -6.76 -9.19
C ALA A 31 0.96 -7.85 -8.75
N LEU A 32 1.39 -8.77 -7.86
CA LEU A 32 0.50 -9.79 -7.32
C LEU A 32 -0.62 -9.16 -6.48
N ARG A 33 -0.28 -8.16 -5.64
CA ARG A 33 -1.26 -7.44 -4.83
C ARG A 33 -2.27 -6.71 -5.71
N ALA A 34 -1.83 -6.03 -6.78
CA ALA A 34 -2.71 -5.36 -7.73
C ALA A 34 -3.71 -6.35 -8.36
N ALA A 35 -3.23 -7.47 -8.88
CA ALA A 35 -4.10 -8.50 -9.49
C ALA A 35 -5.12 -9.08 -8.50
N TRP A 36 -4.76 -9.23 -7.22
CA TRP A 36 -5.67 -9.72 -6.21
C TRP A 36 -6.69 -8.68 -5.75
N LEU A 37 -6.33 -7.38 -5.71
CA LEU A 37 -7.30 -6.31 -5.44
C LEU A 37 -8.42 -6.31 -6.48
N GLU A 38 -8.07 -6.44 -7.77
CA GLU A 38 -9.06 -6.54 -8.85
C GLU A 38 -9.96 -7.78 -8.70
N LYS A 39 -9.36 -8.95 -8.44
CA LYS A 39 -10.12 -10.20 -8.24
C LYS A 39 -11.10 -10.11 -7.06
N LEU A 40 -10.66 -9.57 -5.94
CA LEU A 40 -11.49 -9.41 -4.75
C LEU A 40 -12.61 -8.41 -4.98
N ALA A 41 -12.32 -7.27 -5.62
CA ALA A 41 -13.33 -6.28 -5.98
C ALA A 41 -14.38 -6.87 -6.95
N ALA A 42 -13.94 -7.60 -7.98
CA ALA A 42 -14.84 -8.26 -8.93
C ALA A 42 -15.71 -9.33 -8.27
N ALA A 43 -15.24 -9.98 -7.19
CA ALA A 43 -16.01 -10.92 -6.39
C ALA A 43 -16.98 -10.25 -5.40
N GLY A 44 -17.01 -8.91 -5.34
CA GLY A 44 -17.93 -8.15 -4.49
C GLY A 44 -17.43 -7.86 -3.08
N TYR A 45 -16.14 -8.10 -2.78
CA TYR A 45 -15.57 -7.69 -1.51
C TYR A 45 -15.35 -6.17 -1.43
N SER A 46 -15.60 -5.59 -0.28
CA SER A 46 -15.10 -4.26 0.07
C SER A 46 -13.63 -4.36 0.48
N LEU A 47 -12.83 -3.42 0.01
CA LEU A 47 -11.38 -3.36 0.23
C LEU A 47 -11.08 -2.18 1.16
N PRO A 48 -11.13 -2.32 2.49
CA PRO A 48 -10.92 -1.19 3.39
C PRO A 48 -9.47 -0.71 3.35
N ALA A 49 -9.27 0.59 3.59
CA ALA A 49 -7.97 1.08 3.99
C ALA A 49 -7.66 0.58 5.40
N LEU A 50 -6.44 0.09 5.62
CA LEU A 50 -6.00 -0.43 6.91
C LEU A 50 -4.94 0.51 7.50
N VAL A 51 -5.27 1.16 8.60
CA VAL A 51 -4.33 2.06 9.30
C VAL A 51 -4.06 1.49 10.68
N HIS A 52 -2.79 1.21 10.96
CA HIS A 52 -2.40 0.72 12.28
C HIS A 52 -2.59 1.83 13.33
N PRO A 53 -3.12 1.54 14.53
CA PRO A 53 -3.41 2.55 15.54
C PRO A 53 -2.17 3.31 16.06
N ARG A 54 -0.98 2.80 15.83
CA ARG A 54 0.29 3.51 16.14
C ARG A 54 0.92 4.19 14.92
N ALA A 55 0.23 4.27 13.79
CA ALA A 55 0.63 5.12 12.67
C ALA A 55 0.13 6.55 12.91
N TYR A 56 0.87 7.52 12.38
CA TYR A 56 0.38 8.88 12.26
C TYR A 56 -0.15 9.10 10.84
N VAL A 57 -1.37 9.54 10.73
CA VAL A 57 -1.96 9.97 9.45
C VAL A 57 -2.56 11.36 9.67
N SER A 58 -2.10 12.33 8.87
CA SER A 58 -2.66 13.69 8.92
C SER A 58 -4.16 13.67 8.63
N PRO A 59 -4.97 14.50 9.31
CA PRO A 59 -6.39 14.63 9.02
C PRO A 59 -6.71 15.06 7.58
N THR A 60 -5.75 15.65 6.88
CA THR A 60 -5.89 16.10 5.49
C THR A 60 -5.31 15.11 4.48
N ALA A 61 -4.74 13.99 4.93
CA ALA A 61 -4.26 12.94 4.05
C ALA A 61 -5.41 12.08 3.51
N ASP A 62 -5.27 11.59 2.28
CA ASP A 62 -6.22 10.68 1.63
C ASP A 62 -5.64 9.26 1.57
N ILE A 63 -6.24 8.34 2.32
CA ILE A 63 -5.85 6.92 2.31
C ILE A 63 -6.91 6.12 1.57
N ARG A 64 -6.59 5.69 0.34
CA ARG A 64 -7.55 5.06 -0.55
C ARG A 64 -7.80 3.58 -0.24
N PRO A 65 -8.91 3.00 -0.76
CA PRO A 65 -9.28 1.60 -0.50
C PRO A 65 -8.15 0.61 -0.77
N GLY A 66 -8.03 -0.42 0.07
CA GLY A 66 -6.99 -1.45 -0.07
C GLY A 66 -5.57 -0.99 0.27
N ALA A 67 -5.35 0.30 0.57
CA ALA A 67 -4.07 0.76 1.07
C ALA A 67 -3.84 0.34 2.52
N VAL A 68 -2.57 0.21 2.92
CA VAL A 68 -2.20 -0.08 4.30
C VAL A 68 -1.11 0.85 4.80
N VAL A 69 -1.32 1.38 6.00
CA VAL A 69 -0.34 2.19 6.74
C VAL A 69 0.01 1.43 8.01
N LEU A 70 1.24 0.92 8.10
CA LEU A 70 1.67 0.04 9.18
C LEU A 70 2.17 0.82 10.40
N ALA A 71 2.51 0.07 11.47
CA ALA A 71 2.93 0.64 12.74
C ALA A 71 4.09 1.64 12.59
N LEU A 72 4.01 2.78 13.30
CA LEU A 72 5.03 3.83 13.33
C LEU A 72 5.29 4.51 11.97
N ALA A 73 4.50 4.20 10.93
CA ALA A 73 4.53 4.95 9.69
C ALA A 73 3.91 6.34 9.87
N ALA A 74 4.35 7.30 9.06
CA ALA A 74 3.80 8.66 9.07
C ALA A 74 3.35 9.06 7.66
N VAL A 75 2.13 9.62 7.57
CA VAL A 75 1.58 10.20 6.35
C VAL A 75 1.25 11.66 6.62
N GLY A 76 1.94 12.55 5.93
CA GLY A 76 1.87 14.01 6.10
C GLY A 76 0.63 14.65 5.52
N ALA A 77 0.52 15.96 5.71
CA ALA A 77 -0.62 16.76 5.26
C ALA A 77 -0.77 16.71 3.73
N CYS A 78 -2.01 16.59 3.25
CA CYS A 78 -2.36 16.54 1.83
C CYS A 78 -1.66 15.41 1.05
N ALA A 79 -1.03 14.46 1.73
CA ALA A 79 -0.46 13.29 1.08
C ALA A 79 -1.57 12.32 0.66
N VAL A 80 -1.38 11.68 -0.50
CA VAL A 80 -2.31 10.69 -1.06
C VAL A 80 -1.62 9.32 -1.06
N VAL A 81 -2.24 8.35 -0.40
CA VAL A 81 -1.83 6.94 -0.47
C VAL A 81 -2.86 6.21 -1.32
N GLU A 82 -2.50 5.93 -2.56
CA GLU A 82 -3.42 5.38 -3.54
C GLU A 82 -3.79 3.92 -3.26
N GLN A 83 -4.77 3.43 -4.03
CA GLN A 83 -5.33 2.09 -3.86
C GLN A 83 -4.26 1.00 -3.77
N GLY A 84 -4.35 0.19 -2.73
CA GLY A 84 -3.46 -0.95 -2.55
C GLY A 84 -2.00 -0.61 -2.24
N ALA A 85 -1.65 0.66 -2.05
CA ALA A 85 -0.31 1.04 -1.67
C ALA A 85 0.04 0.62 -0.24
N ILE A 86 1.31 0.41 0.03
CA ILE A 86 1.84 0.04 1.35
C ILE A 86 2.77 1.15 1.84
N VAL A 87 2.44 1.75 2.97
CA VAL A 87 3.38 2.55 3.78
C VAL A 87 3.81 1.68 4.96
N ASN A 88 4.98 1.05 4.82
CA ASN A 88 5.43 0.01 5.75
C ASN A 88 5.92 0.60 7.09
N MET A 89 6.30 -0.26 8.03
CA MET A 89 6.69 0.13 9.39
C MET A 89 7.78 1.21 9.37
N GLY A 90 7.54 2.32 10.08
CA GLY A 90 8.47 3.44 10.17
C GLY A 90 8.73 4.21 8.87
N ALA A 91 8.03 3.90 7.77
CA ALA A 91 8.14 4.66 6.54
C ALA A 91 7.42 6.00 6.65
N ILE A 92 7.90 7.00 5.92
CA ILE A 92 7.37 8.36 5.93
C ILE A 92 7.00 8.77 4.50
N ALA A 93 5.74 9.11 4.28
CA ALA A 93 5.27 9.90 3.15
C ALA A 93 5.03 11.34 3.67
N ASP A 94 5.93 12.27 3.34
CA ASP A 94 5.85 13.65 3.80
C ASP A 94 4.65 14.39 3.15
N HIS A 95 4.44 15.66 3.49
CA HIS A 95 3.31 16.44 3.00
C HIS A 95 3.30 16.55 1.46
N ASP A 96 2.12 16.65 0.86
CA ASP A 96 1.90 16.78 -0.59
C ASP A 96 2.49 15.63 -1.44
N CYS A 97 2.81 14.49 -0.83
CA CYS A 97 3.30 13.32 -1.55
C CYS A 97 2.17 12.50 -2.15
N VAL A 98 2.46 11.82 -3.26
CA VAL A 98 1.59 10.78 -3.82
C VAL A 98 2.32 9.44 -3.78
N VAL A 99 1.77 8.48 -3.05
CA VAL A 99 2.22 7.09 -3.08
C VAL A 99 1.29 6.35 -4.04
N GLY A 100 1.75 6.12 -5.26
CA GLY A 100 0.94 5.61 -6.36
C GLY A 100 0.33 4.23 -6.12
N ALA A 101 -0.65 3.86 -6.94
CA ALA A 101 -1.41 2.63 -6.78
C ALA A 101 -0.51 1.40 -6.68
N CYS A 102 -0.76 0.58 -5.67
CA CYS A 102 0.05 -0.61 -5.36
C CYS A 102 1.56 -0.36 -5.20
N ALA A 103 2.01 0.88 -5.02
CA ALA A 103 3.39 1.16 -4.64
C ALA A 103 3.69 0.65 -3.22
N HIS A 104 4.97 0.52 -2.88
CA HIS A 104 5.40 0.01 -1.59
C HIS A 104 6.57 0.84 -1.05
N LEU A 105 6.33 1.64 -0.04
CA LEU A 105 7.39 2.23 0.77
C LEU A 105 7.83 1.18 1.78
N ALA A 106 9.00 0.58 1.55
CA ALA A 106 9.53 -0.48 2.42
C ALA A 106 9.90 0.08 3.82
N PRO A 107 10.18 -0.77 4.84
CA PRO A 107 10.42 -0.30 6.20
C PRO A 107 11.45 0.83 6.29
N GLY A 108 11.09 1.93 6.95
CA GLY A 108 11.97 3.09 7.15
C GLY A 108 12.25 3.91 5.89
N ALA A 109 11.61 3.67 4.76
CA ALA A 109 11.74 4.51 3.57
C ALA A 109 11.13 5.89 3.82
N ILE A 110 11.75 6.93 3.29
CA ILE A 110 11.32 8.33 3.45
C ILE A 110 11.09 8.94 2.07
N VAL A 111 9.89 9.42 1.82
CA VAL A 111 9.53 10.18 0.63
C VAL A 111 9.35 11.64 1.04
N LYS A 112 10.29 12.51 0.65
CA LYS A 112 10.24 13.93 0.97
C LYS A 112 9.13 14.65 0.20
N ALA A 113 8.70 15.79 0.75
CA ALA A 113 7.54 16.57 0.31
C ALA A 113 7.43 16.79 -1.19
N GLY A 114 6.19 16.67 -1.70
CA GLY A 114 5.84 16.96 -3.09
C GLY A 114 6.27 15.89 -4.10
N ASN A 115 6.84 14.77 -3.66
CA ASN A 115 7.21 13.68 -4.58
C ASN A 115 6.02 12.79 -4.92
N THR A 116 6.05 12.28 -6.14
CA THR A 116 5.12 11.21 -6.59
C THR A 116 5.88 9.92 -6.79
N VAL A 117 5.57 8.90 -6.00
CA VAL A 117 6.06 7.54 -6.22
C VAL A 117 5.17 6.87 -7.26
N PRO A 118 5.70 6.42 -8.40
CA PRO A 118 4.91 5.77 -9.43
C PRO A 118 4.15 4.54 -8.95
N ALA A 119 3.03 4.22 -9.63
CA ALA A 119 2.28 3.00 -9.35
C ALA A 119 3.18 1.76 -9.44
N GLN A 120 2.93 0.81 -8.55
CA GLN A 120 3.66 -0.45 -8.42
C GLN A 120 5.18 -0.32 -8.17
N MET A 121 5.71 0.89 -7.95
CA MET A 121 7.10 1.06 -7.59
C MET A 121 7.34 0.66 -6.14
N LYS A 122 8.52 0.10 -5.86
CA LYS A 122 8.99 -0.15 -4.50
C LYS A 122 10.13 0.82 -4.18
N ILE A 123 10.02 1.52 -3.08
CA ILE A 123 11.12 2.28 -2.48
C ILE A 123 11.74 1.37 -1.43
N GLU A 124 13.03 1.06 -1.58
CA GLU A 124 13.71 0.10 -0.72
C GLU A 124 13.86 0.60 0.72
N SER A 125 14.06 -0.34 1.65
CA SER A 125 14.16 -0.04 3.08
C SER A 125 15.26 0.99 3.38
N GLY A 126 14.92 1.98 4.20
CA GLY A 126 15.86 3.04 4.61
C GLY A 126 16.23 4.04 3.50
N THR A 127 15.69 3.91 2.30
CA THR A 127 15.95 4.85 1.21
C THR A 127 15.27 6.18 1.50
N VAL A 128 15.99 7.28 1.26
CA VAL A 128 15.45 8.65 1.30
C VAL A 128 15.29 9.14 -0.14
N LEU A 129 14.05 9.39 -0.53
CA LEU A 129 13.72 10.01 -1.79
C LEU A 129 13.73 11.51 -1.63
N GLU A 130 14.76 12.17 -2.17
CA GLU A 130 14.94 13.62 -2.07
C GLU A 130 13.83 14.38 -2.82
N ARG A 131 13.60 15.62 -2.43
CA ARG A 131 12.60 16.49 -3.06
C ARG A 131 12.92 16.69 -4.55
N GLY A 132 11.91 16.53 -5.41
CA GLY A 132 12.07 16.64 -6.86
C GLY A 132 12.79 15.45 -7.50
N ALA A 133 12.81 14.30 -6.83
CA ALA A 133 13.38 13.09 -7.42
C ALA A 133 12.64 12.69 -8.70
N ALA A 134 13.41 12.53 -9.78
CA ALA A 134 12.88 12.03 -11.04
C ALA A 134 12.93 10.50 -11.04
N PHE A 135 11.80 9.86 -11.28
CA PHE A 135 11.77 8.43 -11.60
C PHE A 135 11.97 8.25 -13.10
N LEU A 136 13.08 7.65 -13.47
CA LEU A 136 13.24 7.21 -14.85
C LEU A 136 12.19 6.12 -15.13
N PRO A 137 11.49 6.15 -16.26
CA PRO A 137 10.62 5.05 -16.63
C PRO A 137 11.44 3.77 -16.63
N LEU A 138 10.88 2.71 -16.04
CA LEU A 138 11.49 1.38 -16.02
C LEU A 138 11.61 0.85 -17.46
N GLY A 139 12.60 1.35 -18.17
CA GLY A 139 13.10 0.81 -19.44
C GLY A 139 14.36 0.05 -19.14
N GLY A 140 14.22 -1.25 -19.04
CA GLY A 140 15.23 -2.29 -18.99
C GLY A 140 16.64 -1.89 -18.56
N GLN A 141 17.05 -2.41 -17.39
CA GLN A 141 18.35 -3.04 -17.32
C GLN A 141 18.39 -4.03 -16.15
N HIS A 142 18.37 -5.30 -16.51
CA HIS A 142 19.04 -6.32 -15.73
C HIS A 142 20.53 -6.02 -15.78
N VAL A 143 21.19 -5.87 -14.68
CA VAL A 143 22.55 -6.35 -14.43
C VAL A 143 22.58 -6.86 -13.00
#